data_7d100ef419a1697578d4850ebc97fe90
#
_entry.id   7d100ef419a1697578d4850ebc97fe90
#
_cell.length_a   1.000
_cell.length_b   1.000
_cell.length_c   1.000
_cell.angle_alpha   90.00
_cell.angle_beta   90.00
_cell.angle_gamma   90.00
#
_symmetry.space_group_name_H-M   'P 1'
#
loop_
_entity.id
_entity.type
_entity.pdbx_description
1 polymer ?
#
loop_
_entity_poly.entity_id
_entity_poly.type
_entity_poly.pdbx_seq_one_letter_code
_entity_poly.pdbx_strand_id
1 'polypeptide(L)'
;MRHLRVAVMEMCECADLHQINLLEAQGNRVSEREYWARRRGQKRLDQANARLIVAGQKPKQTVYQTELETLRKQIDSVLKKATTFEEFSALLMQEHGVAVKESRGRLSYCPPNRVKFITARKLSKKFEKKQVLAALAQNIRLAPTIQPIATDKPDRIQKLVDIQAKLKQGKS
;
A
#
# COMPACT_ATOMS: atom_id res chain seq x y z
N MET A 1 24.57 -21.65 9.92
CA MET A 1 24.15 -20.23 10.06
C MET A 1 23.01 -20.02 11.07
N ARG A 2 21.99 -20.92 11.15
CA ARG A 2 20.87 -20.75 12.09
C ARG A 2 21.29 -20.93 13.56
N HIS A 3 22.12 -21.92 13.85
CA HIS A 3 22.64 -22.19 15.21
C HIS A 3 23.46 -21.00 15.77
N LEU A 4 24.29 -20.35 14.95
CA LEU A 4 25.05 -19.18 15.37
C LEU A 4 24.12 -18.01 15.79
N ARG A 5 23.04 -17.81 15.06
CA ARG A 5 22.05 -16.75 15.38
C ARG A 5 21.34 -17.03 16.70
N VAL A 6 20.99 -18.28 16.96
CA VAL A 6 20.37 -18.71 18.22
C VAL A 6 21.36 -18.46 19.38
N ALA A 7 22.60 -18.91 19.26
CA ALA A 7 23.62 -18.69 20.28
C ALA A 7 23.86 -17.22 20.59
N VAL A 8 23.89 -16.34 19.56
CA VAL A 8 24.02 -14.89 19.77
C VAL A 8 22.79 -14.31 20.49
N MET A 9 21.58 -14.78 20.18
CA MET A 9 20.38 -14.33 20.89
C MET A 9 20.42 -14.76 22.37
N GLU A 10 20.80 -16.00 22.66
CA GLU A 10 20.97 -16.52 24.03
C GLU A 10 22.02 -15.72 24.80
N MET A 11 23.15 -15.41 24.18
CA MET A 11 24.19 -14.55 24.80
C MET A 11 23.68 -13.13 25.11
N CYS A 12 22.89 -12.54 24.21
CA CYS A 12 22.29 -11.24 24.45
C CYS A 12 21.26 -11.29 25.61
N GLU A 13 20.51 -12.38 25.71
CA GLU A 13 19.56 -12.59 26.79
C GLU A 13 20.27 -12.73 28.15
N CYS A 14 21.34 -13.53 28.21
CA CYS A 14 22.16 -13.67 29.41
C CYS A 14 22.83 -12.36 29.84
N ALA A 15 23.11 -11.47 28.91
CA ALA A 15 23.76 -10.18 29.16
C ALA A 15 22.76 -9.02 29.38
N ASP A 16 21.45 -9.32 29.47
CA ASP A 16 20.34 -8.34 29.60
C ASP A 16 20.38 -7.21 28.54
N LEU A 17 20.81 -7.59 27.31
CA LEU A 17 20.85 -6.67 26.18
C LEU A 17 19.54 -6.69 25.41
N HIS A 18 19.21 -5.56 24.78
CA HIS A 18 18.02 -5.46 23.93
C HIS A 18 18.03 -6.52 22.82
N GLN A 19 17.04 -7.41 22.84
CA GLN A 19 16.94 -8.53 21.92
C GLN A 19 16.42 -8.10 20.54
N ILE A 20 17.16 -8.50 19.50
CA ILE A 20 16.72 -8.44 18.11
C ILE A 20 16.48 -9.87 17.64
N ASN A 21 15.28 -10.18 17.17
CA ASN A 21 14.99 -11.49 16.60
C ASN A 21 15.76 -11.70 15.28
N LEU A 22 16.88 -12.41 15.34
CA LEU A 22 17.72 -12.69 14.17
C LEU A 22 17.19 -13.84 13.30
N LEU A 23 16.16 -14.56 13.77
CA LEU A 23 15.55 -15.69 13.06
C LEU A 23 14.42 -15.23 12.15
N GLU A 24 13.72 -14.18 12.53
CA GLU A 24 12.67 -13.59 11.71
C GLU A 24 13.28 -12.77 10.57
N ALA A 25 12.74 -12.96 9.38
CA ALA A 25 13.07 -12.09 8.27
C ALA A 25 12.53 -10.68 8.60
N GLN A 26 13.41 -9.83 9.12
CA GLN A 26 13.08 -8.43 9.34
C GLN A 26 12.51 -7.84 8.06
N GLY A 27 11.40 -7.12 8.18
CA GLY A 27 10.56 -6.55 7.13
C GLY A 27 11.26 -6.06 5.86
N ASN A 28 11.12 -4.83 5.48
CA ASN A 28 11.72 -4.28 4.27
C ASN A 28 13.26 -4.29 4.36
N ARG A 29 13.90 -5.10 3.52
CA ARG A 29 15.37 -5.13 3.44
C ARG A 29 15.86 -3.79 2.87
N VAL A 30 16.42 -2.96 3.73
CA VAL A 30 17.05 -1.71 3.33
C VAL A 30 18.45 -2.03 2.80
N SER A 31 18.75 -1.61 1.56
CA SER A 31 20.11 -1.76 1.02
C SER A 31 21.04 -0.75 1.68
N GLU A 32 22.34 -1.10 1.76
CA GLU A 32 23.37 -0.19 2.29
C GLU A 32 23.33 1.18 1.57
N ARG A 33 23.17 1.17 0.25
CA ARG A 33 23.05 2.40 -0.55
C ARG A 33 21.84 3.24 -0.10
N GLU A 34 20.72 2.62 0.21
CA GLU A 34 19.51 3.30 0.70
C GLU A 34 19.72 3.87 2.11
N TYR A 35 20.38 3.09 2.99
CA TYR A 35 20.76 3.55 4.32
C TYR A 35 21.62 4.82 4.28
N TRP A 36 22.68 4.82 3.47
CA TRP A 36 23.55 5.99 3.33
C TRP A 36 22.84 7.17 2.65
N ALA A 37 21.96 6.91 1.69
CA ALA A 37 21.15 7.97 1.06
C ALA A 37 20.23 8.62 2.11
N ARG A 38 19.57 7.82 2.95
CA ARG A 38 18.71 8.30 4.05
C ARG A 38 19.51 9.14 5.05
N ARG A 39 20.66 8.65 5.47
CA ARG A 39 21.52 9.36 6.44
C ARG A 39 22.00 10.71 5.90
N ARG A 40 22.47 10.75 4.64
CA ARG A 40 22.88 12.01 4.00
C ARG A 40 21.69 12.97 3.80
N GLY A 41 20.55 12.45 3.40
CA GLY A 41 19.31 13.22 3.25
C GLY A 41 18.85 13.82 4.57
N GLN A 42 18.87 13.03 5.64
CA GLN A 42 18.52 13.51 6.98
C GLN A 42 19.44 14.65 7.43
N LYS A 43 20.76 14.49 7.29
CA LYS A 43 21.71 15.55 7.64
C LYS A 43 21.44 16.87 6.91
N ARG A 44 21.10 16.79 5.60
CA ARG A 44 20.75 17.99 4.81
C ARG A 44 19.45 18.63 5.30
N LEU A 45 18.45 17.79 5.61
CA LEU A 45 17.16 18.25 6.13
C LEU A 45 17.33 18.93 7.48
N ASP A 46 18.12 18.35 8.38
CA ASP A 46 18.39 18.92 9.71
C ASP A 46 19.09 20.26 9.61
N GLN A 47 20.06 20.40 8.70
CA GLN A 47 20.72 21.68 8.42
C GLN A 47 19.75 22.73 7.83
N ALA A 48 18.85 22.32 6.95
CA ALA A 48 17.83 23.22 6.39
C ALA A 48 16.83 23.64 7.47
N ASN A 49 16.38 22.70 8.31
CA ASN A 49 15.46 22.97 9.41
C ASN A 49 16.09 23.90 10.45
N ALA A 50 17.38 23.73 10.78
CA ALA A 50 18.10 24.61 11.68
C ALA A 50 18.10 26.07 11.17
N ARG A 51 18.30 26.26 9.87
CA ARG A 51 18.23 27.61 9.25
C ARG A 51 16.83 28.20 9.33
N LEU A 52 15.78 27.40 9.10
CA LEU A 52 14.39 27.84 9.22
C LEU A 52 14.04 28.25 10.65
N ILE A 53 14.48 27.47 11.64
CA ILE A 53 14.28 27.77 13.08
C ILE A 53 14.95 29.10 13.46
N VAL A 54 16.20 29.32 13.02
CA VAL A 54 16.89 30.60 13.25
C VAL A 54 16.15 31.77 12.59
N ALA A 55 15.51 31.53 11.44
CA ALA A 55 14.67 32.55 10.77
C ALA A 55 13.25 32.66 11.37
N GLY A 56 12.94 32.00 12.49
CA GLY A 56 11.62 32.04 13.14
C GLY A 56 10.54 31.25 12.41
N GLN A 57 10.91 30.41 11.43
CA GLN A 57 9.97 29.60 10.65
C GLN A 57 9.92 28.17 11.19
N LYS A 58 8.72 27.58 11.20
CA LYS A 58 8.54 26.18 11.61
C LYS A 58 8.97 25.22 10.48
N PRO A 59 9.76 24.18 10.77
CA PRO A 59 10.15 23.17 9.78
C PRO A 59 8.91 22.38 9.32
N LYS A 60 8.78 22.18 8.01
CA LYS A 60 7.66 21.45 7.39
C LYS A 60 7.80 19.93 7.54
N GLN A 61 9.02 19.44 7.58
CA GLN A 61 9.33 18.02 7.64
C GLN A 61 10.54 17.78 8.55
N THR A 62 10.44 16.81 9.46
CA THR A 62 11.52 16.45 10.40
C THR A 62 12.25 15.18 10.01
N VAL A 63 11.62 14.28 9.28
CA VAL A 63 12.16 12.97 8.89
C VAL A 63 12.33 12.90 7.38
N TYR A 64 13.55 12.65 6.93
CA TYR A 64 13.84 12.44 5.50
C TYR A 64 13.39 11.05 5.07
N GLN A 65 12.62 10.98 3.98
CA GLN A 65 12.18 9.74 3.35
C GLN A 65 12.88 9.56 2.00
N THR A 66 13.40 8.37 1.77
CA THR A 66 13.98 8.04 0.46
C THR A 66 12.87 7.78 -0.57
N GLU A 67 13.16 7.98 -1.85
CA GLU A 67 12.20 7.68 -2.93
C GLU A 67 11.66 6.24 -2.87
N LEU A 68 12.52 5.28 -2.51
CA LEU A 68 12.11 3.89 -2.38
C LEU A 68 11.17 3.68 -1.19
N GLU A 69 11.41 4.38 -0.09
CA GLU A 69 10.55 4.33 1.08
C GLU A 69 9.18 4.98 0.80
N THR A 70 9.18 6.11 0.11
CA THR A 70 7.96 6.77 -0.34
C THR A 70 7.16 5.86 -1.28
N LEU A 71 7.83 5.23 -2.26
CA LEU A 71 7.20 4.30 -3.17
C LEU A 71 6.61 3.08 -2.44
N ARG A 72 7.32 2.51 -1.46
CA ARG A 72 6.77 1.42 -0.63
C ARG A 72 5.50 1.83 0.11
N LYS A 73 5.49 3.02 0.71
CA LYS A 73 4.31 3.55 1.42
C LYS A 73 3.12 3.77 0.47
N GLN A 74 3.38 4.30 -0.72
CA GLN A 74 2.37 4.51 -1.75
C GLN A 74 1.75 3.17 -2.20
N ILE A 75 2.58 2.16 -2.48
CA ILE A 75 2.11 0.83 -2.85
C ILE A 75 1.32 0.19 -1.70
N ASP A 76 1.81 0.27 -0.46
CA ASP A 76 1.10 -0.27 0.71
C ASP A 76 -0.26 0.41 0.94
N SER A 77 -0.36 1.73 0.73
CA SER A 77 -1.61 2.48 0.89
C SER A 77 -2.68 2.05 -0.10
N VAL A 78 -2.29 1.88 -1.37
CA VAL A 78 -3.21 1.46 -2.43
C VAL A 78 -3.55 -0.03 -2.31
N LEU A 79 -2.58 -0.86 -1.91
CA LEU A 79 -2.80 -2.29 -1.73
C LEU A 79 -3.87 -2.59 -0.67
N LYS A 80 -4.02 -1.74 0.34
CA LYS A 80 -5.07 -1.86 1.37
C LYS A 80 -6.47 -1.50 0.87
N LYS A 81 -6.57 -0.70 -0.20
CA LYS A 81 -7.84 -0.21 -0.74
C LYS A 81 -8.34 -1.09 -1.88
N ALA A 82 -7.43 -1.56 -2.72
CA ALA A 82 -7.76 -2.30 -3.93
C ALA A 82 -8.20 -3.72 -3.65
N THR A 83 -9.11 -4.23 -4.46
CA THR A 83 -9.62 -5.60 -4.45
C THR A 83 -9.17 -6.40 -5.66
N THR A 84 -8.99 -5.76 -6.80
CA THR A 84 -8.51 -6.38 -8.05
C THR A 84 -7.15 -5.83 -8.47
N PHE A 85 -6.43 -6.58 -9.30
CA PHE A 85 -5.12 -6.12 -9.81
C PHE A 85 -5.25 -4.92 -10.76
N GLU A 86 -6.32 -4.87 -11.53
CA GLU A 86 -6.60 -3.77 -12.45
C GLU A 86 -6.90 -2.48 -11.65
N GLU A 87 -7.74 -2.58 -10.63
CA GLU A 87 -8.03 -1.49 -9.70
C GLU A 87 -6.75 -1.02 -8.99
N PHE A 88 -5.92 -1.94 -8.51
CA PHE A 88 -4.64 -1.63 -7.89
C PHE A 88 -3.70 -0.83 -8.82
N SER A 89 -3.59 -1.24 -10.09
CA SER A 89 -2.75 -0.54 -11.06
C SER A 89 -3.31 0.84 -11.43
N ALA A 90 -4.64 0.95 -11.58
CA ALA A 90 -5.34 2.20 -11.88
C ALA A 90 -5.22 3.21 -10.73
N LEU A 91 -5.46 2.77 -9.49
CA LEU A 91 -5.33 3.63 -8.30
C LEU A 91 -3.90 4.10 -8.08
N LEU A 92 -2.89 3.24 -8.27
CA LEU A 92 -1.49 3.63 -8.19
C LEU A 92 -1.13 4.72 -9.21
N MET A 93 -1.65 4.62 -10.42
CA MET A 93 -1.44 5.63 -11.46
C MET A 93 -2.19 6.91 -11.13
N GLN A 94 -3.44 6.82 -10.68
CA GLN A 94 -4.30 7.96 -10.42
C GLN A 94 -3.88 8.74 -9.15
N GLU A 95 -3.63 8.06 -8.04
CA GLU A 95 -3.30 8.71 -6.75
C GLU A 95 -1.84 9.17 -6.69
N HIS A 96 -0.93 8.42 -7.30
CA HIS A 96 0.52 8.62 -7.11
C HIS A 96 1.32 8.76 -8.40
N GLY A 97 0.71 8.61 -9.57
CA GLY A 97 1.40 8.65 -10.86
C GLY A 97 2.41 7.48 -11.04
N VAL A 98 2.24 6.40 -10.30
CA VAL A 98 3.13 5.23 -10.35
C VAL A 98 2.63 4.24 -11.38
N ALA A 99 3.39 4.06 -12.46
CA ALA A 99 3.08 3.06 -13.47
C ALA A 99 3.51 1.65 -13.00
N VAL A 100 2.63 0.66 -13.21
CA VAL A 100 2.88 -0.74 -12.92
C VAL A 100 3.07 -1.50 -14.22
N LYS A 101 4.12 -2.30 -14.32
CA LYS A 101 4.39 -3.17 -15.47
C LYS A 101 4.60 -4.59 -15.00
N GLU A 102 3.90 -5.52 -15.62
CA GLU A 102 4.16 -6.93 -15.51
C GLU A 102 5.04 -7.41 -16.66
N SER A 103 6.11 -8.13 -16.35
CA SER A 103 6.98 -8.77 -17.34
C SER A 103 7.49 -10.09 -16.80
N ARG A 104 7.28 -11.18 -17.54
CA ARG A 104 7.72 -12.54 -17.19
C ARG A 104 7.29 -12.95 -15.76
N GLY A 105 6.04 -12.65 -15.39
CA GLY A 105 5.49 -12.96 -14.06
C GLY A 105 6.05 -12.12 -12.92
N ARG A 106 6.79 -11.03 -13.20
CA ARG A 106 7.36 -10.13 -12.23
C ARG A 106 6.74 -8.74 -12.35
N LEU A 107 6.45 -8.11 -11.21
CA LEU A 107 5.99 -6.73 -11.17
C LEU A 107 7.17 -5.76 -11.10
N SER A 108 7.01 -4.63 -11.75
CA SER A 108 7.93 -3.51 -11.73
C SER A 108 7.13 -2.22 -11.64
N TYR A 109 7.64 -1.26 -10.88
CA TYR A 109 6.98 0.00 -10.55
C TYR A 109 7.83 1.17 -11.06
N CYS A 110 7.21 2.16 -11.66
CA CYS A 110 7.88 3.36 -12.14
C CYS A 110 7.22 4.60 -11.49
N PRO A 111 7.87 5.23 -10.51
CA PRO A 111 7.38 6.49 -9.96
C PRO A 111 7.55 7.63 -10.99
N PRO A 112 6.76 8.74 -10.88
CA PRO A 112 6.75 9.83 -11.87
C PRO A 112 8.11 10.51 -12.04
N ASN A 113 8.95 10.48 -10.99
CA ASN A 113 10.28 11.11 -11.02
C ASN A 113 11.37 10.23 -11.66
N ARG A 114 11.02 9.08 -12.24
CA ARG A 114 11.97 8.15 -12.86
C ARG A 114 11.51 7.68 -14.22
N VAL A 115 12.48 7.42 -15.08
CA VAL A 115 12.27 6.79 -16.39
C VAL A 115 12.41 5.26 -16.32
N LYS A 116 13.22 4.76 -15.37
CA LYS A 116 13.52 3.34 -15.25
C LYS A 116 12.64 2.64 -14.22
N PHE A 117 12.03 1.52 -14.62
CA PHE A 117 11.25 0.67 -13.73
C PHE A 117 12.10 0.05 -12.62
N ILE A 118 11.56 0.01 -11.42
CA ILE A 118 12.13 -0.63 -10.25
C ILE A 118 11.40 -1.96 -10.06
N THR A 119 12.14 -3.07 -10.02
CA THR A 119 11.55 -4.39 -9.80
C THR A 119 10.99 -4.51 -8.38
N ALA A 120 9.85 -5.16 -8.22
CA ALA A 120 9.22 -5.42 -6.92
C ALA A 120 10.18 -6.01 -5.88
N ARG A 121 11.05 -6.92 -6.32
CA ARG A 121 12.07 -7.57 -5.48
C ARG A 121 13.06 -6.60 -4.82
N LYS A 122 13.38 -5.46 -5.48
CA LYS A 122 14.23 -4.40 -4.90
C LYS A 122 13.51 -3.61 -3.82
N LEU A 123 12.20 -3.53 -3.89
CA LEU A 123 11.41 -2.81 -2.90
C LEU A 123 11.18 -3.69 -1.66
N SER A 124 10.52 -4.82 -1.83
CA SER A 124 10.29 -5.84 -0.80
C SER A 124 9.67 -7.09 -1.42
N LYS A 125 9.79 -8.23 -0.75
CA LYS A 125 9.08 -9.46 -1.12
C LYS A 125 7.56 -9.29 -1.11
N LYS A 126 7.02 -8.41 -0.26
CA LYS A 126 5.59 -8.09 -0.18
C LYS A 126 4.99 -7.58 -1.47
N PHE A 127 5.79 -6.93 -2.32
CA PHE A 127 5.33 -6.31 -3.57
C PHE A 127 5.53 -7.22 -4.79
N GLU A 128 5.99 -8.45 -4.59
CA GLU A 128 6.03 -9.46 -5.65
C GLU A 128 4.61 -9.88 -6.05
N LYS A 129 4.41 -10.26 -7.31
CA LYS A 129 3.08 -10.60 -7.87
C LYS A 129 2.27 -11.54 -6.98
N LYS A 130 2.89 -12.62 -6.50
CA LYS A 130 2.22 -13.62 -5.65
C LYS A 130 1.68 -13.00 -4.36
N GLN A 131 2.46 -12.14 -3.72
CA GLN A 131 2.08 -11.50 -2.45
C GLN A 131 1.01 -10.42 -2.65
N VAL A 132 1.14 -9.64 -3.73
CA VAL A 132 0.13 -8.64 -4.10
C VAL A 132 -1.21 -9.31 -4.38
N LEU A 133 -1.24 -10.37 -5.19
CA LEU A 133 -2.48 -11.11 -5.47
C LEU A 133 -3.06 -11.75 -4.20
N ALA A 134 -2.23 -12.29 -3.31
CA ALA A 134 -2.69 -12.83 -2.03
C ALA A 134 -3.32 -11.75 -1.13
N ALA A 135 -2.71 -10.56 -1.07
CA ALA A 135 -3.25 -9.44 -0.31
C ALA A 135 -4.58 -8.93 -0.88
N LEU A 136 -4.68 -8.81 -2.21
CA LEU A 136 -5.93 -8.44 -2.87
C LEU A 136 -7.05 -9.48 -2.62
N ALA A 137 -6.72 -10.77 -2.67
CA ALA A 137 -7.68 -11.83 -2.34
C ALA A 137 -8.14 -11.77 -0.86
N GLN A 138 -7.27 -11.35 0.06
CA GLN A 138 -7.66 -11.10 1.45
C GLN A 138 -8.60 -9.91 1.57
N ASN A 139 -8.36 -8.83 0.83
CA ASN A 139 -9.23 -7.64 0.84
C ASN A 139 -10.64 -7.97 0.34
N ILE A 140 -10.78 -8.83 -0.68
CA ILE A 140 -12.09 -9.32 -1.16
C ILE A 140 -12.84 -10.05 -0.04
N ARG A 141 -12.16 -10.86 0.76
CA ARG A 141 -12.78 -11.58 1.88
C ARG A 141 -13.19 -10.67 3.04
N LEU A 142 -12.48 -9.56 3.22
CA LEU A 142 -12.73 -8.58 4.28
C LEU A 142 -13.70 -7.48 3.83
N ALA A 143 -13.89 -7.29 2.52
CA ALA A 143 -14.91 -6.39 2.02
C ALA A 143 -16.28 -6.88 2.53
N PRO A 144 -17.08 -6.03 3.21
CA PRO A 144 -18.42 -6.42 3.58
C PRO A 144 -19.11 -6.87 2.29
N THR A 145 -19.59 -8.11 2.28
CA THR A 145 -20.43 -8.62 1.21
C THR A 145 -21.63 -7.69 1.16
N ILE A 146 -21.61 -6.73 0.24
CA ILE A 146 -22.81 -6.01 -0.13
C ILE A 146 -23.67 -7.10 -0.75
N GLN A 147 -24.52 -7.70 0.08
CA GLN A 147 -25.60 -8.54 -0.43
C GLN A 147 -26.27 -7.69 -1.49
N PRO A 148 -26.43 -8.19 -2.72
CA PRO A 148 -27.24 -7.48 -3.69
C PRO A 148 -28.54 -7.23 -2.96
N ILE A 149 -28.89 -5.95 -2.77
CA ILE A 149 -30.21 -5.57 -2.27
C ILE A 149 -31.12 -6.30 -3.23
N ALA A 150 -31.74 -7.38 -2.73
CA ALA A 150 -32.77 -8.05 -3.46
C ALA A 150 -33.71 -6.95 -3.85
N THR A 151 -33.72 -6.60 -5.12
CA THR A 151 -34.68 -5.67 -5.70
C THR A 151 -36.00 -6.42 -5.72
N ASP A 152 -36.52 -6.63 -4.51
CA ASP A 152 -37.88 -7.07 -4.29
C ASP A 152 -38.79 -5.87 -4.57
N LYS A 153 -38.92 -5.53 -5.84
CA LYS A 153 -39.96 -4.59 -6.33
C LYS A 153 -40.43 -4.84 -7.76
N PRO A 154 -40.91 -6.05 -8.09
CA PRO A 154 -41.90 -6.14 -9.17
C PRO A 154 -43.26 -5.57 -8.72
N ASP A 155 -43.57 -5.62 -7.43
CA ASP A 155 -44.92 -5.35 -6.87
C ASP A 155 -45.34 -3.86 -6.95
N ARG A 156 -44.44 -2.91 -6.97
CA ARG A 156 -44.79 -1.48 -7.09
C ARG A 156 -45.13 -1.07 -8.52
N ILE A 157 -44.44 -1.64 -9.49
CA ILE A 157 -44.73 -1.35 -10.92
C ILE A 157 -46.03 -2.01 -11.30
N GLN A 158 -46.28 -3.25 -10.86
CA GLN A 158 -47.53 -3.96 -11.08
C GLN A 158 -48.73 -3.21 -10.49
N LYS A 159 -48.62 -2.70 -9.25
CA LYS A 159 -49.67 -1.88 -8.61
C LYS A 159 -49.95 -0.57 -9.34
N LEU A 160 -48.94 0.08 -9.90
CA LEU A 160 -49.12 1.31 -10.70
C LEU A 160 -49.85 1.02 -12.03
N VAL A 161 -49.55 -0.10 -12.68
CA VAL A 161 -50.26 -0.52 -13.91
C VAL A 161 -51.70 -0.86 -13.62
N ASP A 162 -51.99 -1.57 -12.50
CA ASP A 162 -53.37 -1.90 -12.09
C ASP A 162 -54.22 -0.66 -11.72
N ILE A 163 -53.60 0.36 -11.10
CA ILE A 163 -54.27 1.63 -10.82
C ILE A 163 -54.58 2.37 -12.10
N GLN A 164 -53.66 2.40 -13.09
CA GLN A 164 -53.95 3.02 -14.40
C GLN A 164 -55.03 2.29 -15.20
N ALA A 165 -55.06 0.95 -15.10
CA ALA A 165 -56.11 0.15 -15.75
C ALA A 165 -57.51 0.44 -15.15
N LYS A 166 -57.60 0.54 -13.81
CA LYS A 166 -58.86 0.89 -13.11
C LYS A 166 -59.33 2.31 -13.40
N LEU A 167 -58.43 3.29 -13.54
CA LEU A 167 -58.76 4.66 -13.91
C LEU A 167 -59.28 4.80 -15.34
N LYS A 168 -58.89 3.91 -16.26
CA LYS A 168 -59.42 3.89 -17.63
C LYS A 168 -60.81 3.24 -17.77
N GLN A 169 -61.14 2.32 -16.87
CA GLN A 169 -62.46 1.66 -16.84
C GLN A 169 -63.54 2.49 -16.16
N GLY A 170 -63.17 3.50 -15.36
CA GLY A 170 -64.12 4.37 -14.66
C GLY A 170 -64.66 5.60 -15.46
N LYS A 171 -64.35 5.69 -16.76
CA LYS A 171 -64.87 6.75 -17.67
C LYS A 171 -65.67 6.15 -18.81
N SER A 172 -66.76 5.50 -18.47
CA SER A 172 -67.86 5.18 -19.41
C SER A 172 -69.21 5.56 -18.75
#